data_0698dee1718ffa33caec3694893c69ab
#
_entry.id   0698dee1718ffa33caec3694893c69ab
#
_cell.length_a   1.000
_cell.length_b   1.000
_cell.length_c   1.000
_cell.angle_alpha   90.00
_cell.angle_beta   90.00
_cell.angle_gamma   90.00
#
_symmetry.space_group_name_H-M   'P 1'
#
loop_
_entity.id
_entity.type
_entity.pdbx_description
1 polymer ?
#
loop_
_entity_poly.entity_id
_entity_poly.type
_entity_poly.pdbx_seq_one_letter_code
_entity_poly.pdbx_strand_id
1 'polypeptide(L)'
;VNGLVGSEMCIRDSPYIVIKDAFALLIFLLIFAFFVFFSPNILGHADNYIEANPLVTPAHIVPEWYLLPFYAILRSVPDKLLGIIAMFMAIFVLVILPWLDTSKVRSTVFRPIYKQFYWFLVADVLILGYVGAMPAEGIYLLIARVATAYYFAHFLLILPFLGFKEKTTPLPLSITEPILGGSADMAMARNNSNFKEKL
;
A
#
# COMPACT_ATOMS: atom_id res chain seq x y z
N VAL A 1 -30.06 8.87 -22.31
CA VAL A 1 -28.87 9.50 -21.70
C VAL A 1 -27.89 8.43 -21.18
N ASN A 2 -28.39 7.31 -20.64
CA ASN A 2 -27.53 6.24 -20.11
C ASN A 2 -26.77 5.42 -21.19
N GLY A 3 -27.22 5.42 -22.44
CA GLY A 3 -26.54 4.73 -23.54
C GLY A 3 -25.28 5.44 -24.05
N LEU A 4 -25.20 6.76 -23.89
CA LEU A 4 -24.03 7.56 -24.29
C LEU A 4 -22.83 7.37 -23.38
N VAL A 5 -23.08 7.15 -22.07
CA VAL A 5 -22.00 6.96 -21.08
C VAL A 5 -21.21 5.68 -21.36
N GLY A 6 -21.89 4.60 -21.75
CA GLY A 6 -21.22 3.33 -22.11
C GLY A 6 -20.38 3.43 -23.39
N SER A 7 -20.84 4.18 -24.39
CA SER A 7 -20.11 4.33 -25.66
C SER A 7 -18.88 5.25 -25.52
N GLU A 8 -18.99 6.31 -24.75
CA GLU A 8 -17.81 7.17 -24.45
C GLU A 8 -16.75 6.43 -23.63
N MET A 9 -17.14 5.59 -22.70
CA MET A 9 -16.23 4.76 -21.93
C MET A 9 -15.47 3.78 -22.85
N CYS A 10 -16.15 3.10 -23.75
CA CYS A 10 -15.51 2.21 -24.75
C CYS A 10 -14.54 2.94 -25.67
N ILE A 11 -14.85 4.15 -26.12
CA ILE A 11 -13.98 4.95 -26.99
C ILE A 11 -12.70 5.38 -26.25
N ARG A 12 -12.79 5.66 -24.96
CA ARG A 12 -11.60 6.04 -24.15
C ARG A 12 -10.75 4.85 -23.75
N ASP A 13 -11.35 3.67 -23.56
CA ASP A 13 -10.65 2.47 -23.13
C ASP A 13 -9.81 1.85 -24.26
N SER A 14 -10.24 1.97 -25.50
CA SER A 14 -9.54 1.42 -26.67
C SER A 14 -9.08 2.55 -27.62
N PRO A 15 -7.81 2.57 -28.07
CA PRO A 15 -6.74 1.59 -27.77
C PRO A 15 -5.89 1.94 -26.53
N TYR A 16 -6.00 3.15 -25.95
CA TYR A 16 -5.01 3.69 -25.02
C TYR A 16 -4.93 2.92 -23.69
N ILE A 17 -6.05 2.71 -22.98
CA ILE A 17 -6.06 2.02 -21.69
C ILE A 17 -5.72 0.55 -21.88
N VAL A 18 -6.28 -0.10 -22.92
CA VAL A 18 -5.98 -1.50 -23.24
C VAL A 18 -4.49 -1.73 -23.51
N ILE A 19 -3.83 -0.83 -24.25
CA ILE A 19 -2.39 -0.92 -24.51
C ILE A 19 -1.58 -0.72 -23.22
N LYS A 20 -1.95 0.23 -22.36
CA LYS A 20 -1.30 0.44 -21.06
C LYS A 20 -1.41 -0.78 -20.16
N ASP A 21 -2.58 -1.36 -20.07
CA ASP A 21 -2.83 -2.55 -19.24
C ASP A 21 -2.10 -3.77 -19.81
N ALA A 22 -2.14 -3.96 -21.12
CA ALA A 22 -1.39 -5.02 -21.79
C ALA A 22 0.12 -4.89 -21.58
N PHE A 23 0.66 -3.68 -21.63
CA PHE A 23 2.07 -3.41 -21.38
C PHE A 23 2.46 -3.72 -19.94
N ALA A 24 1.65 -3.30 -18.94
CA ALA A 24 1.87 -3.61 -17.54
C ALA A 24 1.81 -5.13 -17.28
N LEU A 25 0.82 -5.81 -17.89
CA LEU A 25 0.70 -7.27 -17.81
C LEU A 25 1.91 -7.98 -18.44
N LEU A 26 2.40 -7.50 -19.59
CA LEU A 26 3.57 -8.06 -20.26
C LEU A 26 4.81 -7.98 -19.35
N ILE A 27 5.05 -6.83 -18.74
CA ILE A 27 6.18 -6.66 -17.79
C ILE A 27 6.04 -7.63 -16.62
N PHE A 28 4.84 -7.72 -16.03
CA PHE A 28 4.58 -8.66 -14.96
C PHE A 28 4.86 -10.11 -15.38
N LEU A 29 4.35 -10.53 -16.53
CA LEU A 29 4.56 -11.88 -17.05
C LEU A 29 6.03 -12.18 -17.36
N LEU A 30 6.80 -11.21 -17.86
CA LEU A 30 8.23 -11.37 -18.08
C LEU A 30 8.99 -11.60 -16.76
N ILE A 31 8.70 -10.80 -15.72
CA ILE A 31 9.30 -10.96 -14.40
C ILE A 31 8.88 -12.30 -13.80
N PHE A 32 7.59 -12.63 -13.86
CA PHE A 32 7.07 -13.91 -13.37
C PHE A 32 7.70 -15.12 -14.06
N ALA A 33 7.76 -15.08 -15.40
CA ALA A 33 8.39 -16.13 -16.19
C ALA A 33 9.88 -16.29 -15.85
N PHE A 34 10.59 -15.19 -15.61
CA PHE A 34 11.98 -15.24 -15.16
C PHE A 34 12.13 -16.05 -13.87
N PHE A 35 11.32 -15.76 -12.85
CA PHE A 35 11.38 -16.50 -11.60
C PHE A 35 10.98 -17.98 -11.77
N VAL A 36 9.94 -18.26 -12.56
CA VAL A 36 9.46 -19.64 -12.76
C VAL A 36 10.45 -20.50 -13.54
N PHE A 37 11.05 -19.97 -14.61
CA PHE A 37 11.87 -20.78 -15.52
C PHE A 37 13.38 -20.71 -15.23
N PHE A 38 13.88 -19.58 -14.73
CA PHE A 38 15.33 -19.38 -14.54
C PHE A 38 15.77 -19.43 -13.09
N SER A 39 14.91 -19.06 -12.16
CA SER A 39 15.28 -18.95 -10.74
C SER A 39 14.15 -19.36 -9.78
N PRO A 40 13.59 -20.59 -9.91
CA PRO A 40 12.41 -21.00 -9.14
C PRO A 40 12.65 -21.02 -7.63
N ASN A 41 13.90 -21.21 -7.21
CA ASN A 41 14.26 -21.39 -5.80
C ASN A 41 14.78 -20.12 -5.12
N ILE A 42 14.91 -19.00 -5.84
CA ILE A 42 15.50 -17.76 -5.29
C ILE A 42 14.64 -17.14 -4.18
N LEU A 43 13.33 -17.38 -4.23
CA LEU A 43 12.39 -16.90 -3.21
C LEU A 43 12.10 -17.95 -2.11
N GLY A 44 12.63 -19.17 -2.27
CA GLY A 44 12.50 -20.24 -1.28
C GLY A 44 13.54 -20.11 -0.16
N HIS A 45 13.28 -20.80 0.95
CA HIS A 45 14.22 -20.91 2.06
C HIS A 45 15.13 -22.13 1.89
N ALA A 46 16.43 -21.97 2.19
CA ALA A 46 17.42 -23.05 2.03
C ALA A 46 17.10 -24.28 2.88
N ASP A 47 16.48 -24.09 4.04
CA ASP A 47 16.13 -25.19 4.95
C ASP A 47 15.08 -26.14 4.37
N ASN A 48 14.31 -25.73 3.35
CA ASN A 48 13.34 -26.58 2.68
C ASN A 48 13.97 -27.77 1.93
N TYR A 49 15.27 -27.71 1.68
CA TYR A 49 16.03 -28.79 1.04
C TYR A 49 16.68 -29.76 2.03
N ILE A 50 16.63 -29.48 3.33
CA ILE A 50 17.19 -30.31 4.38
C ILE A 50 16.16 -31.38 4.76
N GLU A 51 16.56 -32.63 4.77
CA GLU A 51 15.69 -33.72 5.19
C GLU A 51 15.27 -33.56 6.65
N ALA A 52 13.97 -33.70 6.92
CA ALA A 52 13.41 -33.50 8.25
C ALA A 52 13.91 -34.54 9.25
N ASN A 53 14.57 -34.09 10.31
CA ASN A 53 14.97 -34.92 11.43
C ASN A 53 14.09 -34.58 12.66
N PRO A 54 13.25 -35.52 13.14
CA PRO A 54 12.36 -35.24 14.28
C PRO A 54 13.10 -35.04 15.62
N LEU A 55 14.37 -35.36 15.69
CA LEU A 55 15.20 -35.25 16.91
C LEU A 55 15.99 -33.94 16.97
N VAL A 56 16.08 -33.20 15.88
CA VAL A 56 16.88 -31.97 15.79
C VAL A 56 16.04 -30.87 15.18
N THR A 57 15.79 -29.79 15.95
CA THR A 57 15.18 -28.58 15.43
C THR A 57 16.26 -27.59 14.95
N PRO A 58 16.09 -26.93 13.79
CA PRO A 58 17.00 -25.87 13.35
C PRO A 58 17.13 -24.77 14.40
N ALA A 59 18.34 -24.22 14.55
CA ALA A 59 18.62 -23.18 15.55
C ALA A 59 17.85 -21.86 15.28
N HIS A 60 17.52 -21.60 14.03
CA HIS A 60 16.79 -20.40 13.63
C HIS A 60 15.71 -20.74 12.61
N ILE A 61 14.46 -20.78 13.06
CA ILE A 61 13.30 -21.06 12.23
C ILE A 61 12.63 -19.73 11.90
N VAL A 62 12.59 -19.38 10.62
CA VAL A 62 11.89 -18.20 10.11
C VAL A 62 10.82 -18.63 9.11
N PRO A 63 9.68 -17.95 9.06
CA PRO A 63 8.68 -18.16 8.03
C PRO A 63 9.15 -17.64 6.67
N GLU A 64 8.39 -17.94 5.63
CA GLU A 64 8.60 -17.38 4.28
C GLU A 64 8.59 -15.84 4.30
N TRP A 65 9.31 -15.23 3.35
CA TRP A 65 9.60 -13.80 3.31
C TRP A 65 8.37 -12.89 3.43
N TYR A 66 7.22 -13.28 2.88
CA TYR A 66 5.99 -12.48 2.94
C TYR A 66 5.30 -12.49 4.32
N LEU A 67 5.63 -13.43 5.19
CA LEU A 67 5.13 -13.49 6.57
C LEU A 67 6.08 -12.85 7.58
N LEU A 68 7.29 -12.49 7.18
CA LEU A 68 8.30 -11.91 8.07
C LEU A 68 7.83 -10.66 8.84
N PRO A 69 7.10 -9.70 8.24
CA PRO A 69 6.60 -8.55 8.98
C PRO A 69 5.67 -8.94 10.14
N PHE A 70 4.77 -9.89 9.91
CA PHE A 70 3.85 -10.37 10.94
C PHE A 70 4.56 -11.21 12.00
N TYR A 71 5.59 -11.95 11.60
CA TYR A 71 6.45 -12.68 12.52
C TYR A 71 7.27 -11.75 13.42
N ALA A 72 7.75 -10.63 12.89
CA ALA A 72 8.39 -9.59 13.69
C ALA A 72 7.45 -9.03 14.76
N ILE A 73 6.18 -8.77 14.39
CA ILE A 73 5.14 -8.32 15.34
C ILE A 73 4.93 -9.35 16.44
N LEU A 74 4.80 -10.64 16.09
CA LEU A 74 4.66 -11.74 17.06
C LEU A 74 5.82 -11.74 18.07
N ARG A 75 7.05 -11.60 17.59
CA ARG A 75 8.26 -11.65 18.43
C ARG A 75 8.53 -10.37 19.20
N SER A 76 7.94 -9.23 18.82
CA SER A 76 8.12 -7.94 19.50
C SER A 76 7.53 -7.94 20.91
N VAL A 77 6.50 -8.76 21.14
CA VAL A 77 5.79 -8.87 22.42
C VAL A 77 6.43 -9.98 23.28
N PRO A 78 6.78 -9.70 24.55
CA PRO A 78 7.46 -10.69 25.39
C PRO A 78 6.53 -11.84 25.82
N ASP A 79 5.22 -11.61 25.91
CA ASP A 79 4.24 -12.64 26.21
C ASP A 79 3.84 -13.38 24.92
N LYS A 80 3.97 -14.70 24.93
CA LYS A 80 3.66 -15.57 23.78
C LYS A 80 2.20 -15.45 23.32
N LEU A 81 1.25 -15.41 24.27
CA LEU A 81 -0.17 -15.30 23.95
C LEU A 81 -0.49 -13.94 23.32
N LEU A 82 -0.02 -12.86 23.93
CA LEU A 82 -0.21 -11.52 23.42
C LEU A 82 0.49 -11.32 22.06
N GLY A 83 1.64 -11.96 21.84
CA GLY A 83 2.33 -11.94 20.53
C GLY A 83 1.48 -12.56 19.43
N ILE A 84 0.86 -13.71 19.69
CA ILE A 84 -0.04 -14.38 18.74
C ILE A 84 -1.26 -13.49 18.46
N ILE A 85 -1.86 -12.92 19.49
CA ILE A 85 -3.00 -12.00 19.34
C ILE A 85 -2.59 -10.78 18.51
N ALA A 86 -1.42 -10.19 18.79
CA ALA A 86 -0.92 -9.03 18.04
C ALA A 86 -0.72 -9.38 16.55
N MET A 87 -0.17 -10.54 16.23
CA MET A 87 -0.01 -11.00 14.85
C MET A 87 -1.35 -11.12 14.12
N PHE A 88 -2.35 -11.75 14.73
CA PHE A 88 -3.69 -11.85 14.14
C PHE A 88 -4.37 -10.49 14.03
N MET A 89 -4.22 -9.61 15.02
CA MET A 89 -4.75 -8.26 14.99
C MET A 89 -4.09 -7.40 13.91
N ALA A 90 -2.81 -7.63 13.59
CA ALA A 90 -2.14 -6.94 12.49
C ALA A 90 -2.74 -7.30 11.12
N ILE A 91 -3.17 -8.54 10.94
CA ILE A 91 -3.89 -8.95 9.73
C ILE A 91 -5.34 -8.43 9.77
N PHE A 92 -5.99 -8.54 10.92
CA PHE A 92 -7.39 -8.13 11.07
C PHE A 92 -7.61 -6.62 10.88
N VAL A 93 -6.65 -5.79 11.27
CA VAL A 93 -6.72 -4.33 11.05
C VAL A 93 -6.84 -3.97 9.57
N LEU A 94 -6.28 -4.78 8.68
CA LEU A 94 -6.41 -4.58 7.22
C LEU A 94 -7.83 -4.88 6.73
N VAL A 95 -8.53 -5.81 7.36
CA VAL A 95 -9.93 -6.13 7.02
C VAL A 95 -10.85 -4.97 7.40
N ILE A 96 -10.60 -4.32 8.54
CA ILE A 96 -11.42 -3.19 9.01
C ILE A 96 -11.00 -1.84 8.41
N LEU A 97 -9.98 -1.81 7.54
CA LEU A 97 -9.46 -0.61 6.91
C LEU A 97 -10.51 0.28 6.25
N PRO A 98 -11.54 -0.26 5.53
CA PRO A 98 -12.58 0.57 4.92
C PRO A 98 -13.39 1.40 5.91
N TRP A 99 -13.52 0.97 7.15
CA TRP A 99 -14.20 1.70 8.22
C TRP A 99 -13.27 2.67 8.97
N LEU A 100 -11.98 2.38 8.98
CA LEU A 100 -10.95 3.24 9.59
C LEU A 100 -10.60 4.44 8.71
N ASP A 101 -10.68 4.31 7.38
CA ASP A 101 -10.46 5.44 6.48
C ASP A 101 -11.69 6.34 6.42
N THR A 102 -11.72 7.35 7.26
CA THR A 102 -12.80 8.34 7.37
C THR A 102 -12.76 9.41 6.30
N SER A 103 -11.76 9.41 5.43
CA SER A 103 -11.60 10.42 4.39
C SER A 103 -12.61 10.24 3.25
N LYS A 104 -13.19 11.36 2.80
CA LYS A 104 -14.07 11.39 1.62
C LYS A 104 -13.30 11.15 0.32
N VAL A 105 -12.02 11.51 0.29
CA VAL A 105 -11.13 11.38 -0.88
C VAL A 105 -10.15 10.24 -0.63
N ARG A 106 -10.26 9.18 -1.43
CA ARG A 106 -9.44 7.98 -1.27
C ARG A 106 -8.03 8.11 -1.86
N SER A 107 -7.87 8.94 -2.88
CA SER A 107 -6.57 9.10 -3.56
C SER A 107 -5.58 9.91 -2.71
N THR A 108 -4.39 9.37 -2.51
CA THR A 108 -3.29 10.02 -1.79
C THR A 108 -2.71 11.23 -2.54
N VAL A 109 -3.00 11.36 -3.84
CA VAL A 109 -2.58 12.53 -4.65
C VAL A 109 -3.16 13.82 -4.09
N PHE A 110 -4.40 13.78 -3.60
CA PHE A 110 -5.11 14.93 -3.03
C PHE A 110 -4.96 15.06 -1.51
N ARG A 111 -4.13 14.19 -0.90
CA ARG A 111 -3.89 14.12 0.55
C ARG A 111 -2.38 14.22 0.82
N PRO A 112 -1.79 15.43 0.77
CA PRO A 112 -0.34 15.60 0.82
C PRO A 112 0.29 15.15 2.13
N ILE A 113 -0.38 15.35 3.27
CA ILE A 113 0.12 14.94 4.59
C ILE A 113 0.04 13.41 4.71
N TYR A 114 -1.11 12.83 4.38
CA TYR A 114 -1.27 11.37 4.43
C TYR A 114 -0.30 10.65 3.48
N LYS A 115 0.02 11.24 2.32
CA LYS A 115 1.01 10.70 1.40
C LYS A 115 2.38 10.47 2.06
N GLN A 116 2.81 11.37 2.95
CA GLN A 116 4.07 11.22 3.69
C GLN A 116 3.97 10.05 4.69
N PHE A 117 2.90 9.98 5.47
CA PHE A 117 2.68 8.88 6.42
C PHE A 117 2.55 7.52 5.72
N TYR A 118 1.99 7.48 4.51
CA TYR A 118 1.96 6.27 3.70
C TYR A 118 3.38 5.76 3.37
N TRP A 119 4.30 6.65 2.99
CA TRP A 119 5.68 6.26 2.73
C TRP A 119 6.42 5.81 3.99
N PHE A 120 6.11 6.40 5.14
CA PHE A 120 6.62 5.91 6.42
C PHE A 120 6.08 4.50 6.73
N LEU A 121 4.82 4.22 6.42
CA LEU A 121 4.27 2.85 6.56
C LEU A 121 4.99 1.86 5.65
N VAL A 122 5.26 2.23 4.40
CA VAL A 122 6.03 1.37 3.47
C VAL A 122 7.42 1.06 4.04
N ALA A 123 8.12 2.07 4.53
CA ALA A 123 9.43 1.90 5.16
C ALA A 123 9.33 1.00 6.42
N ASP A 124 8.31 1.20 7.24
CA ASP A 124 8.06 0.43 8.47
C ASP A 124 7.83 -1.07 8.17
N VAL A 125 7.02 -1.39 7.17
CA VAL A 125 6.76 -2.78 6.75
C VAL A 125 8.05 -3.44 6.23
N LEU A 126 8.90 -2.70 5.51
CA LEU A 126 10.20 -3.20 5.05
C LEU A 126 11.15 -3.45 6.24
N ILE A 127 11.16 -2.54 7.23
CA ILE A 127 11.95 -2.71 8.46
C ILE A 127 11.44 -3.92 9.24
N LEU A 128 10.13 -4.09 9.41
CA LEU A 128 9.54 -5.26 10.06
C LEU A 128 9.93 -6.55 9.34
N GLY A 129 9.90 -6.57 8.01
CA GLY A 129 10.33 -7.71 7.21
C GLY A 129 11.80 -8.05 7.44
N TYR A 130 12.68 -7.07 7.42
CA TYR A 130 14.10 -7.26 7.69
C TYR A 130 14.36 -7.78 9.11
N VAL A 131 13.78 -7.13 10.11
CA VAL A 131 13.95 -7.52 11.53
C VAL A 131 13.32 -8.89 11.82
N GLY A 132 12.24 -9.25 11.10
CA GLY A 132 11.64 -10.58 11.20
C GLY A 132 12.57 -11.72 10.80
N ALA A 133 13.48 -11.47 9.86
CA ALA A 133 14.51 -12.44 9.44
C ALA A 133 15.71 -12.51 10.41
N MET A 134 15.90 -11.49 11.28
CA MET A 134 17.04 -11.45 12.20
C MET A 134 16.73 -12.11 13.55
N PRO A 135 17.74 -12.52 14.33
CA PRO A 135 17.56 -13.04 15.69
C PRO A 135 16.81 -12.01 16.58
N ALA A 136 15.92 -12.49 17.47
CA ALA A 136 15.16 -11.62 18.37
C ALA A 136 15.97 -11.20 19.60
N GLU A 137 17.12 -10.57 19.39
CA GLU A 137 18.04 -10.20 20.45
C GLU A 137 18.48 -8.72 20.31
N GLY A 138 18.84 -8.13 21.45
CA GLY A 138 19.45 -6.82 21.50
C GLY A 138 18.65 -5.74 20.77
N ILE A 139 19.31 -5.06 19.84
CA ILE A 139 18.77 -3.89 19.12
C ILE A 139 17.61 -4.26 18.18
N TYR A 140 17.63 -5.46 17.59
CA TYR A 140 16.56 -5.91 16.67
C TYR A 140 15.21 -6.02 17.37
N LEU A 141 15.20 -6.46 18.63
CA LEU A 141 13.97 -6.53 19.41
C LEU A 141 13.41 -5.13 19.71
N LEU A 142 14.28 -4.15 19.98
CA LEU A 142 13.87 -2.78 20.21
C LEU A 142 13.26 -2.18 18.94
N ILE A 143 13.92 -2.35 17.80
CA ILE A 143 13.42 -1.88 16.49
C ILE A 143 12.08 -2.53 16.17
N ALA A 144 11.93 -3.85 16.37
CA ALA A 144 10.68 -4.56 16.17
C ALA A 144 9.53 -3.98 17.01
N ARG A 145 9.79 -3.63 18.28
CA ARG A 145 8.78 -3.03 19.16
C ARG A 145 8.34 -1.65 18.69
N VAL A 146 9.28 -0.80 18.32
CA VAL A 146 8.98 0.55 17.82
C VAL A 146 8.21 0.47 16.50
N ALA A 147 8.66 -0.35 15.58
CA ALA A 147 8.01 -0.56 14.29
C ALA A 147 6.59 -1.16 14.48
N THR A 148 6.41 -2.16 15.35
CA THR A 148 5.08 -2.70 15.68
C THR A 148 4.15 -1.62 16.25
N ALA A 149 4.64 -0.78 17.16
CA ALA A 149 3.86 0.32 17.73
C ALA A 149 3.46 1.32 16.65
N TYR A 150 4.37 1.66 15.73
CA TYR A 150 4.06 2.54 14.60
C TYR A 150 3.05 1.92 13.64
N TYR A 151 3.18 0.63 13.31
CA TYR A 151 2.22 -0.10 12.47
C TYR A 151 0.79 0.04 12.98
N PHE A 152 0.54 -0.28 14.25
CA PHE A 152 -0.79 -0.16 14.84
C PHE A 152 -1.23 1.30 14.97
N ALA A 153 -0.34 2.21 15.37
CA ALA A 153 -0.64 3.63 15.44
C ALA A 153 -1.02 4.21 14.08
N HIS A 154 -0.39 3.75 13.00
CA HIS A 154 -0.72 4.20 11.65
C HIS A 154 -2.18 3.91 11.29
N PHE A 155 -2.65 2.67 11.49
CA PHE A 155 -4.00 2.28 11.11
C PHE A 155 -5.07 2.77 12.08
N LEU A 156 -4.80 2.70 13.39
CA LEU A 156 -5.80 2.98 14.42
C LEU A 156 -5.87 4.47 14.80
N LEU A 157 -4.79 5.21 14.67
CA LEU A 157 -4.71 6.61 15.09
C LEU A 157 -4.48 7.56 13.90
N ILE A 158 -3.41 7.37 13.14
CA ILE A 158 -3.00 8.32 12.10
C ILE A 158 -4.02 8.36 10.96
N LEU A 159 -4.45 7.21 10.46
CA LEU A 159 -5.38 7.11 9.34
C LEU A 159 -6.73 7.78 9.66
N PRO A 160 -7.46 7.43 10.74
CA PRO A 160 -8.74 8.07 11.03
C PRO A 160 -8.57 9.55 11.42
N PHE A 161 -7.51 9.92 12.16
CA PHE A 161 -7.27 11.30 12.55
C PHE A 161 -7.02 12.22 11.34
N LEU A 162 -6.18 11.78 10.40
CA LEU A 162 -5.93 12.53 9.17
C LEU A 162 -7.16 12.57 8.27
N GLY A 163 -7.95 11.49 8.22
CA GLY A 163 -9.18 11.46 7.47
C GLY A 163 -10.17 12.56 7.87
N PHE A 164 -10.23 12.91 9.17
CA PHE A 164 -11.08 14.00 9.68
C PHE A 164 -10.43 15.38 9.53
N LYS A 165 -9.13 15.50 9.71
CA LYS A 165 -8.46 16.79 9.92
C LYS A 165 -7.73 17.31 8.69
N GLU A 166 -7.32 16.45 7.78
CA GLU A 166 -6.56 16.84 6.60
C GLU A 166 -7.42 17.58 5.60
N LYS A 167 -6.98 18.77 5.21
CA LYS A 167 -7.57 19.51 4.09
C LYS A 167 -7.07 18.89 2.79
N THR A 168 -7.99 18.34 2.02
CA THR A 168 -7.68 17.82 0.68
C THR A 168 -7.39 18.96 -0.29
N THR A 169 -6.47 18.75 -1.22
CA THR A 169 -6.28 19.66 -2.35
C THR A 169 -7.54 19.66 -3.23
N PRO A 170 -7.83 20.76 -3.93
CA PRO A 170 -9.01 20.85 -4.77
C PRO A 170 -9.05 19.70 -5.79
N LEU A 171 -10.21 19.04 -5.86
CA LEU A 171 -10.45 17.97 -6.80
C LEU A 171 -10.74 18.55 -8.19
N PRO A 172 -10.20 17.97 -9.27
CA PRO A 172 -10.51 18.38 -10.61
C PRO A 172 -11.99 18.13 -10.91
N LEU A 173 -12.65 19.08 -11.55
CA LEU A 173 -14.07 19.00 -11.92
C LEU A 173 -14.30 18.00 -13.08
N SER A 174 -13.26 17.73 -13.87
CA SER A 174 -13.33 16.78 -14.98
C SER A 174 -12.02 15.99 -15.13
N ILE A 175 -12.06 14.85 -15.83
CA ILE A 175 -10.88 14.00 -16.12
C ILE A 175 -9.85 14.76 -16.99
N THR A 176 -10.30 15.70 -17.79
CA THR A 176 -9.45 16.49 -18.71
C THR A 176 -8.82 17.71 -18.06
N GLU A 177 -9.34 18.17 -16.93
CA GLU A 177 -8.85 19.37 -16.23
C GLU A 177 -7.35 19.30 -15.85
N PRO A 178 -6.79 18.19 -15.35
CA PRO A 178 -5.36 18.10 -15.07
C PRO A 178 -4.48 18.19 -16.34
N ILE A 179 -5.00 17.82 -17.50
CA ILE A 179 -4.28 17.84 -18.78
C ILE A 179 -4.33 19.23 -19.40
N LEU A 180 -5.45 19.93 -19.24
CA LEU A 180 -5.70 21.26 -19.78
C LEU A 180 -5.43 22.37 -18.77
N GLY A 181 -4.98 22.04 -17.58
CA GLY A 181 -4.98 22.80 -16.34
C GLY A 181 -4.33 24.18 -16.30
N GLY A 182 -3.81 24.69 -17.40
CA GLY A 182 -3.43 26.10 -17.53
C GLY A 182 -4.34 26.87 -18.49
N SER A 183 -4.96 26.19 -19.45
CA SER A 183 -5.79 26.83 -20.47
C SER A 183 -7.27 26.86 -20.12
N ALA A 184 -7.77 25.87 -19.36
CA ALA A 184 -9.17 25.81 -18.95
C ALA A 184 -9.50 26.84 -17.86
N ASP A 185 -8.61 27.04 -16.89
CA ASP A 185 -8.78 28.06 -15.85
C ASP A 185 -8.76 29.47 -16.43
N MET A 186 -7.89 29.71 -17.42
CA MET A 186 -7.86 30.98 -18.15
C MET A 186 -9.12 31.19 -19.03
N ALA A 187 -9.63 30.09 -19.63
CA ALA A 187 -10.86 30.18 -20.44
C ALA A 187 -12.11 30.42 -19.56
N MET A 188 -12.17 29.75 -18.37
CA MET A 188 -13.27 30.00 -17.41
C MET A 188 -13.19 31.39 -16.78
N ALA A 189 -12.01 31.88 -16.43
CA ALA A 189 -11.80 33.23 -15.92
C ALA A 189 -12.20 34.29 -16.96
N ARG A 190 -11.89 34.08 -18.23
CA ARG A 190 -12.28 34.94 -19.35
C ARG A 190 -13.79 34.93 -19.60
N ASN A 191 -14.42 33.75 -19.44
CA ASN A 191 -15.88 33.63 -19.63
C ASN A 191 -16.65 34.32 -18.48
N ASN A 192 -16.14 34.20 -17.23
CA ASN A 192 -16.71 34.87 -16.07
C ASN A 192 -16.53 36.42 -16.10
N SER A 193 -15.42 36.90 -16.63
CA SER A 193 -15.22 38.33 -16.81
C SER A 193 -16.18 38.92 -17.87
N ASN A 194 -16.35 38.22 -18.99
CA ASN A 194 -17.30 38.62 -20.05
C ASN A 194 -18.77 38.52 -19.62
N PHE A 195 -19.11 37.68 -18.64
CA PHE A 195 -20.46 37.60 -18.08
C PHE A 195 -20.75 38.76 -17.12
N LYS A 196 -19.74 39.19 -16.35
CA LYS A 196 -19.84 40.35 -15.46
C LYS A 196 -19.88 41.71 -16.19
N GLU A 197 -19.34 41.78 -17.40
CA GLU A 197 -19.36 43.01 -18.23
C GLU A 197 -20.69 43.18 -18.98
N LYS A 198 -21.54 42.15 -19.03
CA LYS A 198 -22.86 42.15 -19.70
C LYS A 198 -24.05 42.30 -18.75
N LEU A 199 -23.80 42.45 -17.44
CA LEU A 199 -24.78 42.76 -16.39
C LEU A 199 -24.60 44.20 -15.90
#